data_488ab029849d4a51251cd39add62fefb
#
_entry.id   488ab029849d4a51251cd39add62fefb
#
_cell.length_a   1.000
_cell.length_b   1.000
_cell.length_c   1.000
_cell.angle_alpha   90.00
_cell.angle_beta   90.00
_cell.angle_gamma   90.00
#
_symmetry.space_group_name_H-M   'P 1'
#
loop_
_entity.id
_entity.type
_entity.pdbx_description
1 polymer ?
#
loop_
_entity_poly.entity_id
_entity_poly.type
_entity_poly.pdbx_seq_one_letter_code
_entity_poly.pdbx_strand_id
1 'polypeptide(L)'
;MKNKIVTLVIVGVTTVSLVGLSGLFSLGGSSNGSSQDQKQNKGQRVQCLTSELFHIHPELAILVDGKQEAVPGNIGIIPGCTYELHTHAADGIIHVESAVDRGYVFSDFLYVWQKPLLREGYTLKMTVDGKETLDPNFILKDGQQIVLEYKKL
;
A
#
# COMPACT_ATOMS: atom_id res chain seq x y z
N MET A 1 45.50 -18.61 -11.81
CA MET A 1 45.87 -18.42 -13.22
C MET A 1 44.96 -19.26 -14.10
N LYS A 2 44.05 -18.66 -14.82
CA LYS A 2 43.49 -19.05 -16.13
C LYS A 2 42.30 -18.13 -16.42
N ASN A 3 42.58 -17.08 -17.17
CA ASN A 3 41.60 -16.16 -17.75
C ASN A 3 40.78 -16.91 -18.80
N LYS A 4 39.46 -16.83 -18.73
CA LYS A 4 38.58 -17.20 -19.87
C LYS A 4 38.02 -15.93 -20.49
N ILE A 5 38.49 -15.67 -21.70
CA ILE A 5 38.00 -14.63 -22.60
C ILE A 5 36.65 -15.09 -23.15
N VAL A 6 35.62 -14.32 -22.97
CA VAL A 6 34.31 -14.51 -23.61
C VAL A 6 34.24 -13.62 -24.84
N THR A 7 34.22 -14.28 -26.01
CA THR A 7 34.10 -13.62 -27.31
C THR A 7 32.64 -13.23 -27.59
N LEU A 8 32.44 -11.93 -27.77
CA LEU A 8 31.15 -11.36 -28.18
C LEU A 8 30.96 -11.49 -29.69
N VAL A 9 29.95 -12.25 -30.13
CA VAL A 9 29.55 -12.35 -31.53
C VAL A 9 28.42 -11.36 -31.78
N ILE A 10 28.70 -10.34 -32.58
CA ILE A 10 27.69 -9.36 -33.07
C ILE A 10 27.17 -9.91 -34.42
N VAL A 11 25.90 -10.27 -34.45
CA VAL A 11 25.20 -10.59 -35.72
C VAL A 11 24.38 -9.38 -36.11
N GLY A 12 24.82 -8.71 -37.18
CA GLY A 12 24.08 -7.66 -37.82
C GLY A 12 22.96 -8.21 -38.69
N VAL A 13 21.77 -7.65 -38.57
CA VAL A 13 20.67 -7.92 -39.52
C VAL A 13 20.27 -6.60 -40.18
N THR A 14 20.36 -6.66 -41.50
CA THR A 14 20.13 -5.58 -42.47
C THR A 14 18.65 -5.24 -42.63
N THR A 15 18.40 -3.95 -42.78
CA THR A 15 17.12 -3.33 -43.11
C THR A 15 16.62 -3.69 -44.50
N VAL A 16 15.33 -4.00 -44.61
CA VAL A 16 14.61 -3.91 -45.89
C VAL A 16 13.47 -2.93 -45.75
N SER A 17 13.57 -1.82 -46.45
CA SER A 17 12.51 -0.84 -46.65
C SER A 17 11.54 -1.33 -47.72
N LEU A 18 10.25 -1.33 -47.43
CA LEU A 18 9.20 -1.42 -48.45
C LEU A 18 8.22 -0.26 -48.26
N VAL A 19 8.28 0.63 -49.24
CA VAL A 19 7.33 1.71 -49.48
C VAL A 19 6.10 1.12 -50.18
N GLY A 20 4.93 1.32 -49.63
CA GLY A 20 3.67 0.91 -50.24
C GLY A 20 2.58 1.95 -49.97
N LEU A 21 2.09 2.48 -51.06
CA LEU A 21 1.27 3.67 -51.28
C LEU A 21 -0.23 3.39 -51.05
N SER A 22 -0.95 4.38 -50.51
CA SER A 22 -2.35 4.77 -50.77
C SER A 22 -3.51 3.84 -50.36
N GLY A 23 -4.39 4.39 -49.54
CA GLY A 23 -5.75 3.93 -49.37
C GLY A 23 -6.51 4.83 -48.38
N LEU A 24 -7.08 5.92 -48.88
CA LEU A 24 -8.14 6.69 -48.19
C LEU A 24 -9.41 5.82 -48.10
N PHE A 25 -9.88 5.59 -46.88
CA PHE A 25 -11.31 5.37 -46.66
C PHE A 25 -11.67 5.96 -45.28
N SER A 26 -12.41 7.06 -45.31
CA SER A 26 -13.18 7.62 -44.22
C SER A 26 -14.46 6.80 -44.07
N LEU A 27 -14.87 6.55 -42.81
CA LEU A 27 -16.22 6.72 -42.30
C LEU A 27 -16.38 6.02 -40.93
N GLY A 28 -16.55 6.84 -39.91
CA GLY A 28 -17.64 6.77 -38.97
C GLY A 28 -17.73 5.54 -38.05
N GLY A 29 -17.40 5.75 -36.80
CA GLY A 29 -17.68 4.81 -35.72
C GLY A 29 -17.10 5.33 -34.41
N SER A 30 -17.76 6.35 -33.86
CA SER A 30 -17.49 6.82 -32.49
C SER A 30 -17.89 5.71 -31.51
N SER A 31 -16.94 5.03 -30.93
CA SER A 31 -17.11 4.33 -29.67
C SER A 31 -15.97 4.78 -28.75
N ASN A 32 -16.25 5.83 -27.98
CA ASN A 32 -15.46 6.21 -26.83
C ASN A 32 -15.51 5.08 -25.79
N GLY A 33 -14.69 4.08 -25.98
CA GLY A 33 -14.23 3.20 -24.91
C GLY A 33 -13.08 3.91 -24.23
N SER A 34 -13.37 4.84 -23.32
CA SER A 34 -12.39 5.40 -22.42
C SER A 34 -11.96 4.28 -21.48
N SER A 35 -10.95 3.53 -21.91
CA SER A 35 -10.03 2.86 -20.98
C SER A 35 -9.35 3.99 -20.20
N GLN A 36 -10.00 4.45 -19.15
CA GLN A 36 -9.32 5.25 -18.15
C GLN A 36 -8.31 4.32 -17.50
N ASP A 37 -7.07 4.40 -17.96
CA ASP A 37 -5.90 4.00 -17.21
C ASP A 37 -6.10 4.54 -15.81
N GLN A 38 -6.37 3.63 -14.88
CA GLN A 38 -6.30 3.91 -13.45
C GLN A 38 -4.82 4.16 -13.13
N LYS A 39 -4.37 5.34 -13.49
CA LYS A 39 -3.19 5.93 -12.94
C LYS A 39 -3.50 6.10 -11.45
N GLN A 40 -3.22 5.04 -10.66
CA GLN A 40 -3.34 5.08 -9.22
C GLN A 40 -2.57 6.31 -8.74
N ASN A 41 -3.33 7.32 -8.36
CA ASN A 41 -2.83 8.56 -7.81
C ASN A 41 -2.23 8.21 -6.44
N LYS A 42 -0.90 8.06 -6.38
CA LYS A 42 -0.10 7.65 -5.21
C LYS A 42 -0.23 8.63 -4.03
N GLY A 43 -1.10 9.64 -4.11
CA GLY A 43 -1.27 10.73 -3.16
C GLY A 43 -2.63 10.81 -2.45
N GLN A 44 -3.57 9.90 -2.71
CA GLN A 44 -4.91 9.99 -2.13
C GLN A 44 -5.44 8.64 -1.66
N ARG A 45 -4.63 7.96 -0.83
CA ARG A 45 -4.98 6.63 -0.31
C ARG A 45 -6.03 6.67 0.80
N VAL A 46 -6.07 7.73 1.59
CA VAL A 46 -6.97 7.88 2.72
C VAL A 46 -7.68 9.22 2.62
N GLN A 47 -9.00 9.20 2.74
CA GLN A 47 -9.87 10.37 2.64
C GLN A 47 -10.56 10.63 3.97
N CYS A 48 -11.19 11.79 4.11
CA CYS A 48 -12.13 12.02 5.19
C CYS A 48 -13.35 11.12 5.02
N LEU A 49 -13.80 10.53 6.10
CA LEU A 49 -14.99 9.71 6.18
C LEU A 49 -16.22 10.50 5.70
N THR A 50 -16.98 9.91 4.77
CA THR A 50 -18.22 10.48 4.26
C THR A 50 -19.45 9.65 4.63
N SER A 51 -19.26 8.34 4.82
CA SER A 51 -20.30 7.42 5.31
C SER A 51 -19.64 6.12 5.79
N GLU A 52 -20.34 5.35 6.62
CA GLU A 52 -19.86 4.13 7.29
C GLU A 52 -20.59 2.90 6.75
N LEU A 53 -20.59 2.69 5.43
CA LEU A 53 -21.18 1.49 4.82
C LEU A 53 -20.28 0.26 4.93
N PHE A 54 -18.96 0.50 5.05
CA PHE A 54 -17.93 -0.50 5.33
C PHE A 54 -17.28 -0.18 6.67
N HIS A 55 -17.18 -1.15 7.59
CA HIS A 55 -16.69 -0.93 8.94
C HIS A 55 -16.02 -2.20 9.46
N ILE A 56 -14.71 -2.14 9.75
CA ILE A 56 -13.92 -3.24 10.32
C ILE A 56 -12.96 -2.75 11.42
N HIS A 57 -12.53 -3.67 12.29
CA HIS A 57 -11.73 -3.40 13.48
C HIS A 57 -10.49 -4.31 13.56
N PRO A 58 -9.43 -4.11 12.78
CA PRO A 58 -8.14 -4.74 13.06
C PRO A 58 -7.55 -4.20 14.37
N GLU A 59 -6.80 -5.06 15.07
CA GLU A 59 -6.19 -4.75 16.37
C GLU A 59 -4.67 -4.67 16.24
N LEU A 60 -4.06 -3.61 16.74
CA LEU A 60 -2.62 -3.37 16.73
C LEU A 60 -2.06 -3.40 18.15
N ALA A 61 -1.13 -4.30 18.41
CA ALA A 61 -0.31 -4.32 19.62
C ALA A 61 1.12 -3.94 19.29
N ILE A 62 1.75 -3.10 20.13
CA ILE A 62 3.15 -2.71 20.02
C ILE A 62 3.87 -3.12 21.28
N LEU A 63 4.98 -3.86 21.13
CA LEU A 63 5.85 -4.27 22.21
C LEU A 63 7.25 -3.67 21.97
N VAL A 64 7.82 -3.05 22.99
CA VAL A 64 9.18 -2.51 22.99
C VAL A 64 9.95 -3.16 24.12
N ASP A 65 10.94 -3.97 23.79
CA ASP A 65 11.69 -4.79 24.75
C ASP A 65 10.77 -5.61 25.67
N GLY A 66 9.68 -6.17 25.08
CA GLY A 66 8.67 -6.98 25.77
C GLY A 66 7.64 -6.19 26.59
N LYS A 67 7.72 -4.87 26.60
CA LYS A 67 6.74 -4.00 27.28
C LYS A 67 5.75 -3.41 26.27
N GLN A 68 4.47 -3.43 26.61
CA GLN A 68 3.44 -2.83 25.75
C GLN A 68 3.62 -1.30 25.66
N GLU A 69 3.65 -0.82 24.42
CA GLU A 69 3.54 0.61 24.09
C GLU A 69 2.12 0.90 23.61
N ALA A 70 1.47 1.91 24.18
CA ALA A 70 0.11 2.24 23.80
C ALA A 70 0.05 2.82 22.38
N VAL A 71 -0.93 2.37 21.60
CA VAL A 71 -1.35 3.04 20.37
C VAL A 71 -2.22 4.23 20.78
N PRO A 72 -1.89 5.46 20.42
CA PRO A 72 -2.70 6.62 20.84
C PRO A 72 -4.13 6.57 20.33
N GLY A 73 -5.07 7.11 21.08
CA GLY A 73 -6.39 7.45 20.56
C GLY A 73 -6.34 8.69 19.66
N ASN A 74 -7.41 8.89 18.90
CA ASN A 74 -7.59 10.03 17.99
C ASN A 74 -6.55 10.15 16.86
N ILE A 75 -5.83 9.07 16.53
CA ILE A 75 -5.07 9.02 15.28
C ILE A 75 -6.07 9.20 14.13
N GLY A 76 -5.75 10.06 13.16
CA GLY A 76 -6.63 10.29 12.01
C GLY A 76 -7.89 11.13 12.29
N ILE A 77 -8.03 11.69 13.50
CA ILE A 77 -9.13 12.59 13.84
C ILE A 77 -8.57 14.02 13.99
N ILE A 78 -8.94 14.88 13.05
CA ILE A 78 -8.52 16.29 13.04
C ILE A 78 -9.74 17.21 12.91
N PRO A 79 -9.66 18.51 13.23
CA PRO A 79 -10.77 19.43 13.08
C PRO A 79 -11.36 19.40 11.67
N GLY A 80 -12.65 19.05 11.57
CA GLY A 80 -13.38 18.98 10.29
C GLY A 80 -13.13 17.75 9.43
N CYS A 81 -12.33 16.78 9.89
CA CYS A 81 -12.08 15.54 9.15
C CYS A 81 -11.76 14.37 10.08
N THR A 82 -12.53 13.30 10.01
CA THR A 82 -12.13 11.98 10.48
C THR A 82 -11.68 11.18 9.26
N TYR A 83 -10.42 10.72 9.25
CA TYR A 83 -9.94 9.87 8.16
C TYR A 83 -10.61 8.50 8.20
N GLU A 84 -10.73 7.85 7.03
CA GLU A 84 -11.27 6.49 6.90
C GLU A 84 -10.53 5.44 7.74
N LEU A 85 -9.25 5.68 8.08
CA LEU A 85 -8.47 4.92 9.05
C LEU A 85 -8.16 5.81 10.25
N HIS A 86 -8.64 5.41 11.41
CA HIS A 86 -8.48 6.21 12.64
C HIS A 86 -8.53 5.33 13.89
N THR A 87 -8.29 5.92 15.06
CA THR A 87 -8.49 5.32 16.39
C THR A 87 -9.31 6.24 17.26
N HIS A 88 -10.19 5.70 18.10
CA HIS A 88 -10.94 6.47 19.09
C HIS A 88 -10.24 6.49 20.46
N ALA A 89 -9.78 5.34 20.92
CA ALA A 89 -9.18 5.14 22.24
C ALA A 89 -7.73 4.62 22.12
N ALA A 90 -7.01 4.61 23.25
CA ALA A 90 -5.66 4.05 23.31
C ALA A 90 -5.67 2.54 23.59
N ASP A 91 -6.51 1.79 22.88
CA ASP A 91 -6.75 0.35 23.02
C ASP A 91 -6.12 -0.48 21.91
N GLY A 92 -5.62 0.17 20.85
CA GLY A 92 -5.02 -0.49 19.70
C GLY A 92 -6.02 -0.86 18.61
N ILE A 93 -7.30 -0.57 18.77
CA ILE A 93 -8.32 -0.83 17.74
C ILE A 93 -8.19 0.22 16.63
N ILE A 94 -7.94 -0.24 15.43
CA ILE A 94 -7.94 0.59 14.22
C ILE A 94 -9.34 0.51 13.62
N HIS A 95 -10.02 1.64 13.53
CA HIS A 95 -11.28 1.74 12.81
C HIS A 95 -10.97 1.97 11.32
N VAL A 96 -11.54 1.13 10.47
CA VAL A 96 -11.54 1.32 9.02
C VAL A 96 -12.98 1.53 8.62
N GLU A 97 -13.35 2.76 8.40
CA GLU A 97 -14.73 3.18 8.11
C GLU A 97 -14.78 3.92 6.78
N SER A 98 -15.69 3.53 5.89
CA SER A 98 -15.76 4.16 4.58
C SER A 98 -17.08 3.91 3.86
N ALA A 99 -17.30 4.63 2.75
CA ALA A 99 -18.43 4.42 1.87
C ALA A 99 -18.34 3.08 1.10
N VAL A 100 -17.14 2.54 0.88
CA VAL A 100 -16.88 1.35 0.08
C VAL A 100 -15.68 0.56 0.62
N ASP A 101 -15.71 -0.77 0.48
CA ASP A 101 -14.52 -1.60 0.65
C ASP A 101 -13.62 -1.47 -0.59
N ARG A 102 -12.43 -0.90 -0.42
CA ARG A 102 -11.42 -0.76 -1.47
C ARG A 102 -10.10 -1.43 -1.13
N GLY A 103 -10.10 -2.31 -0.12
CA GLY A 103 -8.90 -3.02 0.30
C GLY A 103 -7.88 -2.11 0.99
N TYR A 104 -8.23 -1.56 2.14
CA TYR A 104 -7.32 -0.76 2.98
C TYR A 104 -6.15 -1.58 3.46
N VAL A 105 -4.95 -1.00 3.46
CA VAL A 105 -3.72 -1.68 3.87
C VAL A 105 -3.13 -1.07 5.13
N PHE A 106 -2.35 -1.84 5.89
CA PHE A 106 -1.75 -1.37 7.15
C PHE A 106 -0.81 -0.17 6.96
N SER A 107 -0.10 -0.11 5.83
CA SER A 107 0.75 1.05 5.51
C SER A 107 -0.04 2.37 5.35
N ASP A 108 -1.32 2.30 5.00
CA ASP A 108 -2.19 3.50 4.94
C ASP A 108 -2.48 4.03 6.35
N PHE A 109 -2.69 3.13 7.33
CA PHE A 109 -2.84 3.53 8.73
C PHE A 109 -1.54 4.16 9.29
N LEU A 110 -0.37 3.54 9.02
CA LEU A 110 0.91 4.12 9.41
C LEU A 110 1.14 5.51 8.80
N TYR A 111 0.68 5.72 7.56
CA TYR A 111 0.72 7.02 6.90
C TYR A 111 -0.15 8.06 7.61
N VAL A 112 -1.39 7.72 7.97
CA VAL A 112 -2.30 8.60 8.74
C VAL A 112 -1.71 8.93 10.11
N TRP A 113 -1.12 7.94 10.76
CA TRP A 113 -0.46 8.12 12.07
C TRP A 113 0.85 8.89 11.97
N GLN A 114 1.44 9.01 10.77
CA GLN A 114 2.78 9.57 10.56
C GLN A 114 3.86 8.81 11.34
N LYS A 115 3.66 7.52 11.58
CA LYS A 115 4.59 6.65 12.30
C LYS A 115 5.33 5.74 11.31
N PRO A 116 6.66 5.82 11.21
CA PRO A 116 7.43 4.88 10.41
C PRO A 116 7.36 3.48 11.01
N LEU A 117 7.27 2.47 10.13
CA LEU A 117 7.29 1.06 10.56
C LEU A 117 8.63 0.69 11.22
N LEU A 118 9.74 1.16 10.68
CA LEU A 118 11.07 0.92 11.24
C LEU A 118 11.41 1.99 12.29
N ARG A 119 12.06 1.58 13.38
CA ARG A 119 12.52 2.45 14.47
C ARG A 119 14.04 2.37 14.56
N GLU A 120 14.70 3.53 14.52
CA GLU A 120 16.16 3.61 14.65
C GLU A 120 16.64 2.99 15.97
N GLY A 121 17.69 2.19 15.92
CA GLY A 121 18.25 1.48 17.08
C GLY A 121 17.48 0.24 17.53
N TYR A 122 16.49 -0.22 16.73
CA TYR A 122 15.70 -1.42 17.04
C TYR A 122 15.64 -2.37 15.86
N THR A 123 15.58 -3.67 16.16
CA THR A 123 15.07 -4.67 15.22
C THR A 123 13.55 -4.70 15.31
N LEU A 124 12.88 -5.04 14.21
CA LEU A 124 11.43 -5.25 14.16
C LEU A 124 11.11 -6.70 13.82
N LYS A 125 10.21 -7.29 14.59
CA LYS A 125 9.45 -8.46 14.21
C LYS A 125 7.98 -8.06 14.10
N MET A 126 7.36 -8.25 12.94
CA MET A 126 5.93 -8.00 12.73
C MET A 126 5.23 -9.33 12.47
N THR A 127 4.11 -9.54 13.14
CA THR A 127 3.21 -10.69 12.87
C THR A 127 1.80 -10.21 12.57
N VAL A 128 1.13 -10.93 11.67
CA VAL A 128 -0.27 -10.74 11.31
C VAL A 128 -0.97 -12.08 11.47
N ASP A 129 -1.93 -12.17 12.36
CA ASP A 129 -2.61 -13.42 12.73
C ASP A 129 -1.62 -14.54 13.07
N GLY A 130 -0.55 -14.18 13.79
CA GLY A 130 0.52 -15.09 14.20
C GLY A 130 1.53 -15.46 13.11
N LYS A 131 1.37 -14.97 11.87
CA LYS A 131 2.32 -15.20 10.76
C LYS A 131 3.27 -14.03 10.62
N GLU A 132 4.57 -14.31 10.58
CA GLU A 132 5.59 -13.28 10.43
C GLU A 132 5.62 -12.70 9.02
N THR A 133 5.70 -11.37 8.92
CA THR A 133 5.87 -10.62 7.69
C THR A 133 6.59 -9.30 7.96
N LEU A 134 7.24 -8.71 6.96
CA LEU A 134 7.78 -7.35 7.01
C LEU A 134 7.14 -6.43 5.96
N ASP A 135 6.20 -6.97 5.16
CA ASP A 135 5.45 -6.16 4.19
C ASP A 135 4.24 -5.51 4.88
N PRO A 136 4.19 -4.17 5.03
CA PRO A 136 3.07 -3.47 5.63
C PRO A 136 1.89 -3.26 4.67
N ASN A 137 1.98 -3.74 3.42
CA ASN A 137 0.92 -3.55 2.42
C ASN A 137 -0.12 -4.69 2.41
N PHE A 138 -0.23 -5.46 3.50
CA PHE A 138 -1.31 -6.43 3.63
C PHE A 138 -2.65 -5.73 3.85
N ILE A 139 -3.71 -6.34 3.32
CA ILE A 139 -5.08 -5.84 3.47
C ILE A 139 -5.56 -6.04 4.90
N LEU A 140 -6.11 -4.99 5.49
CA LEU A 140 -6.73 -5.01 6.81
C LEU A 140 -8.06 -5.78 6.77
N LYS A 141 -8.32 -6.56 7.82
CA LYS A 141 -9.53 -7.37 7.97
C LYS A 141 -10.11 -7.20 9.37
N ASP A 142 -11.40 -7.43 9.48
CA ASP A 142 -12.08 -7.38 10.77
C ASP A 142 -11.51 -8.42 11.75
N GLY A 143 -11.24 -7.99 12.99
CA GLY A 143 -10.64 -8.81 14.05
C GLY A 143 -9.20 -9.28 13.79
N GLN A 144 -8.53 -8.77 12.75
CA GLN A 144 -7.15 -9.15 12.43
C GLN A 144 -6.18 -8.69 13.51
N GLN A 145 -5.31 -9.60 13.98
CA GLN A 145 -4.32 -9.32 15.02
C GLN A 145 -2.98 -8.92 14.40
N ILE A 146 -2.53 -7.69 14.64
CA ILE A 146 -1.24 -7.15 14.17
C ILE A 146 -0.36 -6.90 15.39
N VAL A 147 0.84 -7.49 15.42
CA VAL A 147 1.79 -7.28 16.51
C VAL A 147 3.12 -6.76 15.96
N LEU A 148 3.58 -5.64 16.49
CA LEU A 148 4.89 -5.06 16.22
C LEU A 148 5.78 -5.25 17.46
N GLU A 149 6.81 -6.09 17.36
CA GLU A 149 7.80 -6.29 18.42
C GLU A 149 9.09 -5.59 18.05
N TYR A 150 9.47 -4.57 18.81
CA TYR A 150 10.73 -3.86 18.68
C TYR A 150 11.69 -4.34 19.77
N LYS A 151 12.89 -4.78 19.37
CA LYS A 151 13.99 -5.11 20.27
C LYS A 151 15.15 -4.16 20.03
N LYS A 152 15.65 -3.55 21.11
CA LYS A 152 16.83 -2.68 21.05
C LYS A 152 18.04 -3.46 20.54
N LEU A 153 18.84 -2.84 19.65
CA LEU A 153 20.08 -3.38 19.10
C LEU A 153 21.21 -3.39 20.12
#